data_d98ff13b36ede54a72de8bbde1ae0cac
#
_entry.id   d98ff13b36ede54a72de8bbde1ae0cac
#
_cell.length_a   1.000
_cell.length_b   1.000
_cell.length_c   1.000
_cell.angle_alpha   90.00
_cell.angle_beta   90.00
_cell.angle_gamma   90.00
#
_symmetry.space_group_name_H-M   'P 1'
#
loop_
_entity.id
_entity.type
_entity.pdbx_description
1 polymer ?
#
loop_
_entity_poly.entity_id
_entity_poly.type
_entity_poly.pdbx_seq_one_letter_code
_entity_poly.pdbx_strand_id
1 'polypeptide(L)'
;MANVFQLEILASDRPFYVGPCEHVVMPTQDGLIGILPGHASLVTMIIPGEVKYMVDGVWRYAAITEGFSEVRSDYVLIPVSYTHLTLPTILLV
;
A
#
# COMPACT_ATOMS: atom_id res chain seq x y z
N MET A 1 1.37 23.19 -2.80
CA MET A 1 1.95 22.30 -1.87
C MET A 1 1.39 20.90 -2.04
N ALA A 2 2.24 19.95 -1.94
CA ALA A 2 1.81 18.60 -2.16
C ALA A 2 1.07 18.06 -0.94
N ASN A 3 0.00 17.34 -1.18
CA ASN A 3 -0.68 16.62 -0.12
C ASN A 3 -0.20 15.20 -0.15
N VAL A 4 0.44 14.79 0.91
CA VAL A 4 0.94 13.44 1.02
C VAL A 4 0.59 12.89 2.39
N PHE A 5 0.65 11.57 2.49
CA PHE A 5 0.57 10.89 3.77
C PHE A 5 1.74 9.91 3.82
N GLN A 6 2.02 9.42 5.00
CA GLN A 6 3.09 8.46 5.18
C GLN A 6 2.55 7.08 4.82
N LEU A 7 3.22 6.39 3.89
CA LEU A 7 2.84 5.04 3.53
C LEU A 7 3.92 4.08 4.00
N GLU A 8 3.50 3.01 4.68
CA GLU A 8 4.40 1.97 5.14
C GLU A 8 3.87 0.63 4.68
N ILE A 9 4.57 0.01 3.76
CA ILE A 9 4.26 -1.34 3.31
C ILE A 9 5.33 -2.23 3.92
N LEU A 10 4.95 -3.04 4.88
CA LEU A 10 5.88 -3.84 5.67
C LEU A 10 5.71 -5.31 5.36
N ALA A 11 6.75 -5.92 4.83
CA ALA A 11 6.79 -7.37 4.69
C ALA A 11 7.29 -7.98 5.99
N SER A 12 7.20 -9.30 6.10
CA SER A 12 7.47 -9.95 7.36
C SER A 12 8.91 -9.77 7.84
N ASP A 13 9.86 -9.60 6.93
CA ASP A 13 11.26 -9.52 7.31
C ASP A 13 11.89 -8.16 7.06
N ARG A 14 11.20 -7.27 6.37
CA ARG A 14 11.76 -5.95 6.08
C ARG A 14 10.68 -5.04 5.54
N PRO A 15 10.86 -3.74 5.64
CA PRO A 15 9.94 -2.81 4.99
C PRO A 15 10.09 -2.92 3.47
N PHE A 16 8.96 -2.89 2.79
CA PHE A 16 8.96 -2.86 1.34
C PHE A 16 9.04 -1.42 0.84
N TYR A 17 8.25 -0.56 1.44
CA TYR A 17 8.28 0.86 1.14
C TYR A 17 7.88 1.65 2.37
N VAL A 18 8.66 2.67 2.69
CA VAL A 18 8.34 3.59 3.77
C VAL A 18 8.64 4.99 3.27
N GLY A 19 7.64 5.83 3.22
CA GLY A 19 7.86 7.19 2.76
C GLY A 19 6.57 7.89 2.38
N PRO A 20 6.67 9.07 1.79
CA PRO A 20 5.50 9.84 1.40
C PRO A 20 4.78 9.22 0.20
N CYS A 21 3.48 9.40 0.17
CA CYS A 21 2.65 8.83 -0.87
C CYS A 21 1.50 9.77 -1.13
N GLU A 22 1.09 9.87 -2.37
CA GLU A 22 0.03 10.78 -2.77
C GLU A 22 -1.31 10.06 -2.91
N HIS A 23 -1.27 8.77 -3.19
CA HIS A 23 -2.49 8.01 -3.44
C HIS A 23 -2.12 6.53 -3.38
N VAL A 24 -2.91 5.75 -2.70
CA VAL A 24 -2.69 4.31 -2.68
C VAL A 24 -4.01 3.62 -2.99
N VAL A 25 -3.95 2.58 -3.81
CA VAL A 25 -5.11 1.78 -4.17
C VAL A 25 -4.82 0.35 -3.78
N MET A 26 -5.70 -0.23 -3.00
CA MET A 26 -5.50 -1.58 -2.50
C MET A 26 -6.73 -2.43 -2.74
N PRO A 27 -6.55 -3.74 -2.97
CA PRO A 27 -7.68 -4.65 -3.18
C PRO A 27 -8.24 -5.11 -1.84
N THR A 28 -9.55 -5.00 -1.70
CA THR A 28 -10.23 -5.48 -0.50
C THR A 28 -11.36 -6.39 -0.90
N GLN A 29 -11.98 -7.02 0.08
CA GLN A 29 -13.14 -7.87 -0.18
C GLN A 29 -14.27 -7.14 -0.89
N ASP A 30 -14.35 -5.86 -0.65
CA ASP A 30 -15.43 -5.06 -1.23
C ASP A 30 -15.02 -4.38 -2.53
N GLY A 31 -13.86 -4.75 -3.08
CA GLY A 31 -13.36 -4.15 -4.29
C GLY A 31 -12.14 -3.29 -4.01
N LEU A 32 -11.73 -2.54 -4.99
CA LEU A 32 -10.58 -1.65 -4.82
C LEU A 32 -10.97 -0.44 -3.99
N ILE A 33 -10.08 -0.06 -3.09
CA ILE A 33 -10.29 1.13 -2.30
C ILE A 33 -9.11 2.07 -2.50
N GLY A 34 -9.40 3.33 -2.79
CA GLY A 34 -8.37 4.33 -3.00
C GLY A 34 -8.29 5.25 -1.80
N ILE A 35 -7.07 5.51 -1.35
CA ILE A 35 -6.83 6.36 -0.19
C ILE A 35 -6.07 7.59 -0.64
N LEU A 36 -6.60 8.74 -0.28
CA LEU A 36 -5.96 10.03 -0.51
C LEU A 36 -5.62 10.65 0.85
N PRO A 37 -4.72 11.64 0.87
CA PRO A 37 -4.40 12.31 2.14
C PRO A 37 -5.66 12.84 2.80
N GLY A 38 -5.73 12.69 4.12
CA GLY A 38 -6.88 13.17 4.87
C GLY A 38 -8.04 12.19 4.93
N HIS A 39 -7.85 10.96 4.46
CA HIS A 39 -8.90 9.97 4.49
C HIS A 39 -9.31 9.66 5.93
N ALA A 40 -10.58 9.38 6.14
CA ALA A 40 -11.06 9.00 7.47
C ALA A 40 -10.39 7.71 7.92
N SER A 41 -10.22 7.56 9.20
CA SER A 41 -9.58 6.37 9.77
C SER A 41 -10.42 5.14 9.52
N LEU A 42 -9.76 4.06 9.16
CA LEU A 42 -10.43 2.78 9.04
C LEU A 42 -9.39 1.65 9.09
N VAL A 43 -9.88 0.45 9.34
CA VAL A 43 -9.08 -0.76 9.26
C VAL A 43 -9.80 -1.68 8.29
N THR A 44 -9.08 -2.18 7.31
CA THR A 44 -9.69 -3.03 6.30
C THR A 44 -8.78 -4.20 5.99
N MET A 45 -9.39 -5.30 5.59
CA MET A 45 -8.64 -6.49 5.19
C MET A 45 -8.30 -6.41 3.71
N ILE A 46 -7.04 -6.65 3.39
CA ILE A 46 -6.57 -6.65 2.02
C ILE A 46 -6.52 -8.08 1.54
N ILE A 47 -7.08 -8.33 0.36
CA ILE A 47 -7.02 -9.65 -0.25
C ILE A 47 -5.79 -9.74 -1.13
N PRO A 48 -5.37 -10.96 -1.51
CA PRO A 48 -4.22 -11.09 -2.40
C PRO A 48 -4.42 -10.35 -3.70
N GLY A 49 -3.39 -9.66 -4.14
CA GLY A 49 -3.47 -8.89 -5.36
C GLY A 49 -2.36 -7.87 -5.43
N GLU A 50 -2.66 -6.77 -6.06
CA GLU A 50 -1.68 -5.74 -6.32
C GLU A 50 -2.09 -4.44 -5.65
N VAL A 51 -1.16 -3.85 -4.90
CA VAL A 51 -1.33 -2.51 -4.36
C VAL A 51 -0.56 -1.57 -5.27
N LYS A 52 -1.18 -0.48 -5.68
CA LYS A 52 -0.45 0.54 -6.40
C LYS A 52 -0.46 1.84 -5.61
N TYR A 53 0.65 2.52 -5.64
CA TYR A 53 0.81 3.74 -4.86
C TYR A 53 1.58 4.75 -5.68
N MET A 54 1.24 6.01 -5.49
CA MET A 54 1.82 7.08 -6.28
C MET A 54 2.84 7.85 -5.45
N VAL A 55 4.04 7.95 -5.97
CA VAL A 55 5.13 8.70 -5.35
C VAL A 55 5.68 9.65 -6.40
N ASP A 56 5.64 10.94 -6.09
CA ASP A 56 6.12 11.98 -7.01
C ASP A 56 5.47 11.88 -8.37
N GLY A 57 4.16 11.62 -8.36
CA GLY A 57 3.39 11.57 -9.60
C GLY A 57 3.57 10.31 -10.40
N VAL A 58 4.28 9.33 -9.87
CA VAL A 58 4.55 8.08 -10.59
C VAL A 58 3.92 6.92 -9.82
N TRP A 59 3.16 6.10 -10.52
CA TRP A 59 2.58 4.91 -9.93
C TRP A 59 3.63 3.82 -9.77
N ARG A 60 3.62 3.21 -8.60
CA ARG A 60 4.45 2.05 -8.31
C ARG A 60 3.54 0.91 -7.85
N TYR A 61 4.04 -0.30 -7.92
CA TYR A 61 3.20 -1.48 -7.70
C TYR A 61 3.89 -2.45 -6.76
N ALA A 62 3.09 -3.10 -5.93
CA ALA A 62 3.58 -4.14 -5.03
C ALA A 62 2.59 -5.28 -5.02
N ALA A 63 3.08 -6.50 -5.23
CA ALA A 63 2.24 -7.68 -5.12
C ALA A 63 2.16 -8.07 -3.66
N ILE A 64 0.96 -8.30 -3.17
CA ILE A 64 0.77 -8.66 -1.78
C ILE A 64 -0.07 -9.92 -1.68
N THR A 65 0.04 -10.60 -0.56
CA THR A 65 -0.79 -11.77 -0.32
C THR A 65 -2.05 -11.36 0.43
N GLU A 66 -1.93 -11.06 1.71
CA GLU A 66 -3.09 -10.64 2.48
C GLU A 66 -2.60 -9.95 3.73
N GLY A 67 -3.48 -9.21 4.35
CA GLY A 67 -3.14 -8.52 5.57
C GLY A 67 -4.23 -7.53 5.93
N PHE A 68 -4.00 -6.79 7.00
CA PHE A 68 -4.89 -5.72 7.39
C PHE A 68 -4.21 -4.41 7.12
N SER A 69 -4.95 -3.45 6.60
CA SER A 69 -4.43 -2.11 6.42
C SER A 69 -5.04 -1.20 7.46
N GLU A 70 -4.21 -0.42 8.10
CA GLU A 70 -4.65 0.61 9.04
C GLU A 70 -4.50 1.95 8.35
N VAL A 71 -5.62 2.66 8.18
CA VAL A 71 -5.65 3.94 7.50
C VAL A 71 -5.93 5.03 8.52
N ARG A 72 -5.09 6.04 8.55
CA ARG A 72 -5.30 7.23 9.36
C ARG A 72 -5.25 8.44 8.45
N SER A 73 -5.60 9.59 8.99
CA SER A 73 -5.66 10.79 8.15
C SER A 73 -4.28 11.18 7.61
N ASP A 74 -3.21 10.81 8.29
CA ASP A 74 -1.87 11.20 7.90
C ASP A 74 -0.95 10.04 7.58
N TYR A 75 -1.41 8.79 7.74
CA TYR A 75 -0.57 7.67 7.34
C TYR A 75 -1.40 6.42 7.07
N VAL A 76 -0.82 5.53 6.30
CA VAL A 76 -1.41 4.24 5.95
C VAL A 76 -0.37 3.17 6.18
N LEU A 77 -0.76 2.15 6.92
CA LEU A 77 0.11 1.02 7.22
C LEU A 77 -0.46 -0.22 6.54
N ILE A 78 0.37 -0.91 5.77
CA ILE A 78 -0.02 -2.13 5.08
C ILE A 78 0.96 -3.24 5.48
N PRO A 79 0.68 -3.95 6.57
CA PRO A 79 1.52 -5.09 6.93
C PRO A 79 1.08 -6.28 6.10
N VAL A 80 2.00 -6.87 5.35
CA VAL A 80 1.67 -7.98 4.49
C VAL A 80 2.44 -9.20 4.91
N SER A 81 1.81 -10.31 4.70
CA SER A 81 2.37 -11.58 5.10
C SER A 81 2.85 -12.30 3.85
N TYR A 82 4.04 -11.97 3.40
CA TYR A 82 4.56 -12.75 2.32
C TYR A 82 6.03 -12.99 2.54
N THR A 83 6.53 -14.03 1.93
CA THR A 83 7.80 -14.53 2.31
C THR A 83 8.92 -14.06 1.41
N HIS A 84 8.63 -13.70 0.19
CA HIS A 84 9.69 -13.21 -0.65
C HIS A 84 9.09 -12.47 -1.80
N LEU A 85 9.89 -11.56 -2.28
CA LEU A 85 9.54 -10.79 -3.38
C LEU A 85 10.02 -11.45 -4.60
N THR A 86 9.18 -11.68 -5.39
CA THR A 86 9.73 -12.12 -6.59
C THR A 86 10.04 -10.98 -7.45
N LEU A 87 10.47 -10.77 -7.36
CA LEU A 87 10.60 -9.83 -7.82
C LEU A 87 10.48 -9.55 -8.83
N PRO A 88 10.66 -9.78 -8.72
CA PRO A 88 10.83 -9.19 -9.68
C PRO A 88 9.78 -8.96 -10.32
N THR A 89 9.26 -9.38 -10.09
CA THR A 89 8.36 -9.20 -10.66
C THR A 89 8.10 -8.07 -11.03
N ILE A 90 8.48 -7.83 -10.61
CA ILE A 90 8.33 -6.87 -10.74
C ILE A 90 8.73 -6.41 -11.79
N LEU A 91 9.15 -6.76 -11.91
CA LEU A 91 9.52 -6.39 -12.69
C LEU A 91 8.94 -6.33 -13.69
N LEU A 92 8.57 -6.75 -13.64
CA LEU A 92 8.14 -6.79 -14.51
C LEU A 92 7.56 -6.07 -15.02
N VAL A 93 7.69 -5.87 -14.70
CA VAL A 93 7.20 -5.22 -15.07
C VAL A 93 7.17 -4.62 -15.48
#